data_f22f82528a8f9699444c7c151324925b
#
_entry.id   f22f82528a8f9699444c7c151324925b
#
_cell.length_a   1.000
_cell.length_b   1.000
_cell.length_c   1.000
_cell.angle_alpha   90.00
_cell.angle_beta   90.00
_cell.angle_gamma   90.00
#
_symmetry.space_group_name_H-M   'P 1'
#
loop_
_entity.id
_entity.type
_entity.pdbx_description
1 polymer ?
#
loop_
_entity_poly.entity_id
_entity_poly.type
_entity_poly.pdbx_seq_one_letter_code
_entity_poly.pdbx_strand_id
1 'polypeptide(L)'
;DADAPRVVLFGDSHAAQWFPAIHAWAEKAGYAVEVQAKNACSALDLTMVRTGVPFTECDEWRAAVVERIAESNPALVIMSNRERSNFIREGSVTEGWMEGTRRTLDVIDAPVLVVTDSPNLGFEPTTCLSANVRDVDACAAERSRALNAERKDLEREVVTEARASWVDLNGFLCDEELCRPILDDVLVYRDSNHLTRTFTATMAGPMGEAIEEALAGAKGEVARG
;
A
#
# COMPACT_ATOMS: atom_id res chain seq x y z
N ASP A 1 17.59 9.51 15.02
CA ASP A 1 18.65 8.83 15.76
C ASP A 1 19.30 7.81 14.81
N ALA A 2 20.64 7.82 14.71
CA ALA A 2 21.37 6.95 13.77
C ALA A 2 21.24 5.46 14.15
N ASP A 3 20.96 5.18 15.42
CA ASP A 3 20.85 3.83 15.97
C ASP A 3 19.38 3.34 16.09
N ALA A 4 18.41 4.14 15.67
CA ALA A 4 17.00 3.73 15.73
C ALA A 4 16.73 2.55 14.79
N PRO A 5 15.94 1.53 15.23
CA PRO A 5 15.50 0.48 14.35
C PRO A 5 14.73 1.07 13.16
N ARG A 6 14.92 0.48 11.99
CA ARG A 6 14.39 1.04 10.75
C ARG A 6 13.22 0.24 10.22
N VAL A 7 12.20 0.95 9.72
CA VAL A 7 11.18 0.39 8.84
C VAL A 7 11.33 0.99 7.44
N VAL A 8 11.13 0.18 6.40
CA VAL A 8 11.21 0.61 4.99
C VAL A 8 9.82 0.66 4.41
N LEU A 9 9.40 1.82 3.90
CA LEU A 9 8.15 1.96 3.13
C LEU A 9 8.48 1.78 1.64
N PHE A 10 8.00 0.69 1.03
CA PHE A 10 8.36 0.27 -0.32
C PHE A 10 7.16 0.17 -1.25
N GLY A 11 7.21 0.82 -2.41
CA GLY A 11 6.15 0.75 -3.41
C GLY A 11 6.06 1.95 -4.35
N ASP A 12 4.85 2.20 -4.82
CA ASP A 12 4.58 3.34 -5.69
C ASP A 12 4.00 4.55 -4.93
N SER A 13 3.25 5.41 -5.60
CA SER A 13 2.58 6.56 -4.96
C SER A 13 1.55 6.15 -3.91
N HIS A 14 1.00 4.91 -3.99
CA HIS A 14 0.07 4.38 -3.00
C HIS A 14 0.79 3.89 -1.72
N ALA A 15 2.07 3.51 -1.80
CA ALA A 15 2.90 3.39 -0.60
C ALA A 15 3.20 4.77 -0.01
N ALA A 16 3.65 5.72 -0.83
CA ALA A 16 4.03 7.06 -0.37
C ALA A 16 2.90 7.80 0.36
N GLN A 17 1.63 7.59 -0.01
CA GLN A 17 0.48 8.21 0.67
C GLN A 17 0.33 7.80 2.12
N TRP A 18 0.82 6.63 2.54
CA TRP A 18 0.77 6.13 3.90
C TRP A 18 1.87 6.71 4.82
N PHE A 19 2.85 7.41 4.24
CA PHE A 19 3.95 8.01 5.01
C PHE A 19 3.48 8.83 6.22
N PRO A 20 2.44 9.69 6.17
CA PRO A 20 2.01 10.46 7.34
C PRO A 20 1.56 9.59 8.52
N ALA A 21 0.84 8.50 8.26
CA ALA A 21 0.41 7.56 9.30
C ALA A 21 1.60 6.80 9.90
N ILE A 22 2.46 6.25 9.04
CA ILE A 22 3.65 5.48 9.44
C ILE A 22 4.63 6.36 10.20
N HIS A 23 4.86 7.60 9.75
CA HIS A 23 5.77 8.53 10.42
C HIS A 23 5.26 8.92 11.80
N ALA A 24 3.97 9.23 11.94
CA ALA A 24 3.39 9.58 13.25
C ALA A 24 3.46 8.43 14.27
N TRP A 25 3.33 7.16 13.80
CA TRP A 25 3.58 5.99 14.63
C TRP A 25 5.08 5.87 14.97
N ALA A 26 5.97 5.98 13.98
CA ALA A 26 7.41 5.78 14.13
C ALA A 26 8.04 6.78 15.11
N GLU A 27 7.61 8.04 15.09
CA GLU A 27 8.05 9.07 16.05
C GLU A 27 7.75 8.66 17.50
N LYS A 28 6.58 8.04 17.75
CA LYS A 28 6.18 7.58 19.10
C LYS A 28 6.87 6.29 19.51
N ALA A 29 7.07 5.38 18.56
CA ALA A 29 7.63 4.05 18.79
C ALA A 29 9.17 4.03 18.76
N GLY A 30 9.83 5.14 18.39
CA GLY A 30 11.29 5.24 18.34
C GLY A 30 11.91 4.57 17.12
N TYR A 31 11.19 4.51 15.98
CA TYR A 31 11.67 3.95 14.72
C TYR A 31 12.07 5.03 13.73
N ALA A 32 13.05 4.73 12.88
CA ALA A 32 13.34 5.51 11.68
C ALA A 32 12.54 4.98 10.48
N VAL A 33 12.02 5.87 9.65
CA VAL A 33 11.30 5.49 8.42
C VAL A 33 12.16 5.82 7.21
N GLU A 34 12.49 4.81 6.42
CA GLU A 34 13.11 4.96 5.11
C GLU A 34 12.03 4.82 4.02
N VAL A 35 11.92 5.81 3.13
CA VAL A 35 10.92 5.78 2.05
C VAL A 35 11.58 5.42 0.73
N GLN A 36 11.21 4.27 0.20
CA GLN A 36 11.58 3.78 -1.11
C GLN A 36 10.31 3.74 -1.99
N ALA A 37 9.96 4.90 -2.54
CA ALA A 37 8.75 5.05 -3.36
C ALA A 37 9.06 5.68 -4.72
N LYS A 38 8.58 5.03 -5.80
CA LYS A 38 8.72 5.53 -7.16
C LYS A 38 7.38 5.59 -7.86
N ASN A 39 7.00 6.78 -8.32
CA ASN A 39 5.69 6.98 -8.96
C ASN A 39 5.48 6.04 -10.16
N ALA A 40 4.31 5.41 -10.20
CA ALA A 40 3.89 4.45 -11.24
C ALA A 40 4.79 3.20 -11.37
N CYS A 41 5.60 2.90 -10.36
CA CYS A 41 6.50 1.77 -10.29
C CYS A 41 6.14 0.89 -9.09
N SER A 42 5.52 -0.26 -9.33
CA SER A 42 5.15 -1.21 -8.27
C SER A 42 6.39 -1.82 -7.63
N ALA A 43 6.33 -2.07 -6.31
CA ALA A 43 7.31 -2.89 -5.60
C ALA A 43 7.31 -4.35 -6.08
N LEU A 44 6.19 -4.81 -6.66
CA LEU A 44 6.02 -6.18 -7.12
C LEU A 44 6.91 -6.45 -8.34
N ASP A 45 7.43 -7.66 -8.44
CA ASP A 45 8.25 -8.11 -9.58
C ASP A 45 7.41 -8.25 -10.85
N LEU A 46 7.13 -7.08 -11.45
CA LEU A 46 6.31 -6.88 -12.64
C LEU A 46 7.00 -5.86 -13.53
N THR A 47 7.24 -6.20 -14.80
CA THR A 47 7.69 -5.20 -15.78
C THR A 47 6.52 -4.28 -16.14
N MET A 48 6.47 -3.13 -15.50
CA MET A 48 5.43 -2.12 -15.75
C MET A 48 5.52 -1.57 -17.17
N VAL A 49 4.38 -1.15 -17.73
CA VAL A 49 4.32 -0.49 -19.04
C VAL A 49 3.94 0.97 -18.83
N ARG A 50 4.75 1.90 -19.36
CA ARG A 50 4.52 3.33 -19.33
C ARG A 50 4.52 3.90 -20.74
N THR A 51 3.46 4.61 -21.12
CA THR A 51 3.30 5.15 -22.49
C THR A 51 3.47 4.11 -23.61
N GLY A 52 3.04 2.86 -23.36
CA GLY A 52 3.08 1.76 -24.34
C GLY A 52 4.42 1.02 -24.44
N VAL A 53 5.42 1.38 -23.66
CA VAL A 53 6.73 0.71 -23.63
C VAL A 53 7.07 0.16 -22.25
N PRO A 54 7.93 -0.90 -22.15
CA PRO A 54 8.42 -1.39 -20.86
C PRO A 54 9.08 -0.26 -20.06
N PHE A 55 8.77 -0.17 -18.77
CA PHE A 55 9.33 0.81 -17.86
C PHE A 55 10.56 0.18 -17.14
N THR A 56 11.65 -0.03 -17.87
CA THR A 56 12.86 -0.72 -17.40
C THR A 56 13.53 -0.02 -16.23
N GLU A 57 13.44 1.31 -16.14
CA GLU A 57 13.96 2.07 -14.98
C GLU A 57 13.15 1.80 -13.70
N CYS A 58 11.98 1.20 -13.80
CA CYS A 58 11.24 0.66 -12.65
C CYS A 58 11.87 -0.65 -12.19
N ASP A 59 12.19 -1.55 -13.11
CA ASP A 59 12.77 -2.85 -12.80
C ASP A 59 14.17 -2.69 -12.17
N GLU A 60 14.99 -1.80 -12.73
CA GLU A 60 16.32 -1.46 -12.18
C GLU A 60 16.23 -0.85 -10.78
N TRP A 61 15.32 0.11 -10.59
CA TRP A 61 15.08 0.73 -9.29
C TRP A 61 14.62 -0.29 -8.24
N ARG A 62 13.68 -1.16 -8.59
CA ARG A 62 13.19 -2.21 -7.70
C ARG A 62 14.29 -3.16 -7.27
N ALA A 63 15.12 -3.62 -8.21
CA ALA A 63 16.26 -4.47 -7.92
C ALA A 63 17.24 -3.81 -6.92
N ALA A 64 17.57 -2.53 -7.14
CA ALA A 64 18.42 -1.77 -6.22
C ALA A 64 17.80 -1.58 -4.83
N VAL A 65 16.46 -1.42 -4.74
CA VAL A 65 15.78 -1.33 -3.44
C VAL A 65 15.79 -2.65 -2.71
N VAL A 66 15.57 -3.78 -3.39
CA VAL A 66 15.63 -5.12 -2.78
C VAL A 66 17.06 -5.39 -2.26
N GLU A 67 18.10 -5.07 -3.02
CA GLU A 67 19.48 -5.17 -2.57
C GLU A 67 19.74 -4.33 -1.32
N ARG A 68 19.28 -3.07 -1.31
CA ARG A 68 19.38 -2.17 -0.16
C ARG A 68 18.62 -2.68 1.07
N ILE A 69 17.47 -3.31 0.91
CA ILE A 69 16.71 -3.95 1.99
C ILE A 69 17.55 -5.08 2.61
N ALA A 70 18.14 -5.94 1.77
CA ALA A 70 18.99 -7.04 2.23
C ALA A 70 20.23 -6.52 3.00
N GLU A 71 20.90 -5.46 2.51
CA GLU A 71 22.05 -4.85 3.17
C GLU A 71 21.69 -4.17 4.50
N SER A 72 20.56 -3.48 4.57
CA SER A 72 20.17 -2.67 5.72
C SER A 72 19.47 -3.48 6.82
N ASN A 73 19.00 -4.69 6.52
CA ASN A 73 18.26 -5.58 7.42
C ASN A 73 17.23 -4.84 8.30
N PRO A 74 16.19 -4.23 7.70
CA PRO A 74 15.23 -3.43 8.45
C PRO A 74 14.39 -4.31 9.38
N ALA A 75 13.85 -3.72 10.43
CA ALA A 75 12.93 -4.40 11.34
C ALA A 75 11.62 -4.82 10.65
N LEU A 76 11.20 -4.08 9.61
CA LEU A 76 10.00 -4.36 8.83
C LEU A 76 10.08 -3.65 7.47
N VAL A 77 9.61 -4.30 6.41
CA VAL A 77 9.28 -3.70 5.13
C VAL A 77 7.77 -3.54 5.03
N ILE A 78 7.27 -2.33 4.85
CA ILE A 78 5.86 -2.02 4.65
C ILE A 78 5.64 -1.81 3.16
N MET A 79 4.88 -2.68 2.51
CA MET A 79 4.60 -2.61 1.08
C MET A 79 3.17 -2.16 0.82
N SER A 80 2.99 -1.23 -0.11
CA SER A 80 1.68 -0.92 -0.68
C SER A 80 1.83 -0.52 -2.13
N ASN A 81 0.91 -0.95 -2.97
CA ASN A 81 0.99 -0.73 -4.41
C ASN A 81 -0.39 -0.43 -4.96
N ARG A 82 -0.47 0.50 -5.90
CA ARG A 82 -1.69 0.69 -6.67
C ARG A 82 -1.97 -0.52 -7.55
N GLU A 83 -3.17 -1.07 -7.46
CA GLU A 83 -3.62 -2.08 -8.41
C GLU A 83 -3.60 -1.55 -9.84
N ARG A 84 -2.86 -2.23 -10.72
CA ARG A 84 -2.69 -1.85 -12.12
C ARG A 84 -2.84 -3.04 -13.05
N SER A 85 -3.19 -2.75 -14.29
CA SER A 85 -3.27 -3.73 -15.37
C SER A 85 -2.21 -3.53 -16.46
N ASN A 86 -1.45 -2.43 -16.39
CA ASN A 86 -0.47 -2.03 -17.40
C ASN A 86 0.94 -2.55 -17.08
N PHE A 87 1.08 -3.86 -17.07
CA PHE A 87 2.37 -4.57 -16.97
C PHE A 87 2.42 -5.71 -17.98
N ILE A 88 3.64 -6.15 -18.32
CA ILE A 88 3.86 -7.29 -19.21
C ILE A 88 3.47 -8.56 -18.46
N ARG A 89 2.62 -9.39 -19.07
CA ARG A 89 2.15 -10.64 -18.47
C ARG A 89 1.74 -11.65 -19.51
N GLU A 90 1.72 -12.90 -19.11
CA GLU A 90 0.96 -13.98 -19.69
C GLU A 90 -0.27 -14.23 -18.81
N GLY A 91 -1.40 -14.61 -19.37
CA GLY A 91 -2.62 -14.86 -18.60
C GLY A 91 -3.37 -13.60 -18.16
N SER A 92 -4.15 -13.73 -17.10
CA SER A 92 -4.98 -12.65 -16.56
C SER A 92 -4.17 -11.62 -15.78
N VAL A 93 -4.77 -10.44 -15.57
CA VAL A 93 -4.18 -9.38 -14.73
C VAL A 93 -4.00 -9.87 -13.30
N THR A 94 -4.99 -10.57 -12.76
CA THR A 94 -4.98 -11.06 -11.38
C THR A 94 -3.89 -12.11 -11.18
N GLU A 95 -3.79 -13.12 -12.05
CA GLU A 95 -2.73 -14.13 -11.98
C GLU A 95 -1.33 -13.51 -12.04
N GLY A 96 -1.09 -12.61 -13.02
CA GLY A 96 0.20 -11.93 -13.14
C GLY A 96 0.53 -11.08 -11.90
N TRP A 97 -0.47 -10.42 -11.31
CA TRP A 97 -0.28 -9.63 -10.09
C TRP A 97 0.10 -10.51 -8.89
N MET A 98 -0.62 -11.60 -8.68
CA MET A 98 -0.34 -12.55 -7.58
C MET A 98 1.03 -13.22 -7.73
N GLU A 99 1.40 -13.58 -8.95
CA GLU A 99 2.72 -14.15 -9.24
C GLU A 99 3.84 -13.14 -8.99
N GLY A 100 3.68 -11.89 -9.40
CA GLY A 100 4.61 -10.81 -9.08
C GLY A 100 4.73 -10.57 -7.57
N THR A 101 3.62 -10.68 -6.83
CA THR A 101 3.60 -10.59 -5.37
C THR A 101 4.44 -11.71 -4.74
N ARG A 102 4.23 -12.97 -5.14
CA ARG A 102 5.02 -14.12 -4.65
C ARG A 102 6.51 -13.91 -4.88
N ARG A 103 6.91 -13.62 -6.13
CA ARG A 103 8.33 -13.43 -6.46
C ARG A 103 8.96 -12.30 -5.65
N THR A 104 8.22 -11.23 -5.36
CA THR A 104 8.73 -10.14 -4.54
C THR A 104 8.93 -10.56 -3.09
N LEU A 105 7.96 -11.27 -2.52
CA LEU A 105 8.04 -11.75 -1.14
C LEU A 105 9.14 -12.79 -0.97
N ASP A 106 9.38 -13.64 -1.98
CA ASP A 106 10.43 -14.67 -1.97
C ASP A 106 11.86 -14.11 -1.92
N VAL A 107 12.07 -12.87 -2.40
CA VAL A 107 13.42 -12.25 -2.46
C VAL A 107 13.67 -11.22 -1.35
N ILE A 108 12.67 -10.87 -0.55
CA ILE A 108 12.83 -9.95 0.58
C ILE A 108 13.16 -10.75 1.84
N ASP A 109 14.43 -10.71 2.24
CA ASP A 109 14.89 -11.35 3.48
C ASP A 109 14.72 -10.40 4.69
N ALA A 110 13.48 -10.02 4.96
CA ALA A 110 13.06 -9.22 6.10
C ALA A 110 11.56 -9.44 6.36
N PRO A 111 11.05 -9.23 7.58
CA PRO A 111 9.61 -9.23 7.81
C PRO A 111 8.89 -8.25 6.90
N VAL A 112 7.75 -8.65 6.33
CA VAL A 112 6.96 -7.82 5.41
C VAL A 112 5.55 -7.63 5.94
N LEU A 113 5.05 -6.40 5.88
CA LEU A 113 3.63 -6.05 6.02
C LEU A 113 3.13 -5.52 4.67
N VAL A 114 2.18 -6.22 4.08
CA VAL A 114 1.48 -5.75 2.88
C VAL A 114 0.22 -5.01 3.30
N VAL A 115 0.12 -3.74 2.91
CA VAL A 115 -1.08 -2.91 3.05
C VAL A 115 -1.81 -2.94 1.71
N THR A 116 -2.99 -3.55 1.66
CA THR A 116 -3.77 -3.65 0.42
C THR A 116 -4.15 -2.28 -0.14
N ASP A 117 -4.42 -2.22 -1.43
CA ASP A 117 -4.66 -0.94 -2.11
C ASP A 117 -5.91 -0.23 -1.58
N SER A 118 -5.87 1.10 -1.63
CA SER A 118 -6.98 1.99 -1.26
C SER A 118 -8.03 2.05 -2.37
N PRO A 119 -9.29 2.46 -2.07
CA PRO A 119 -10.35 2.54 -3.05
C PRO A 119 -10.01 3.45 -4.23
N ASN A 120 -10.42 3.03 -5.43
CA ASN A 120 -10.38 3.86 -6.62
C ASN A 120 -11.80 4.35 -6.94
N LEU A 121 -12.05 5.64 -6.74
CA LEU A 121 -13.39 6.22 -6.97
C LEU A 121 -13.79 6.22 -8.46
N GLY A 122 -12.81 6.18 -9.39
CA GLY A 122 -13.06 6.20 -10.83
C GLY A 122 -13.41 7.59 -11.39
N PHE A 123 -13.45 8.62 -10.56
CA PHE A 123 -13.71 10.02 -10.95
C PHE A 123 -12.93 10.98 -10.04
N GLU A 124 -12.88 12.27 -10.43
CA GLU A 124 -12.21 13.31 -9.63
C GLU A 124 -13.15 13.84 -8.53
N PRO A 125 -12.94 13.49 -7.25
CA PRO A 125 -13.86 13.83 -6.17
C PRO A 125 -13.95 15.34 -5.93
N THR A 126 -12.86 16.08 -6.07
CA THR A 126 -12.87 17.54 -5.88
C THR A 126 -13.73 18.25 -6.91
N THR A 127 -13.75 17.77 -8.16
CA THR A 127 -14.64 18.28 -9.22
C THR A 127 -16.10 17.97 -8.91
N CYS A 128 -16.41 16.74 -8.47
CA CYS A 128 -17.75 16.34 -8.08
C CYS A 128 -18.25 17.18 -6.89
N LEU A 129 -17.46 17.29 -5.83
CA LEU A 129 -17.80 18.04 -4.62
C LEU A 129 -18.07 19.52 -4.91
N SER A 130 -17.29 20.14 -5.79
CA SER A 130 -17.49 21.54 -6.18
C SER A 130 -18.82 21.77 -6.92
N ALA A 131 -19.32 20.77 -7.62
CA ALA A 131 -20.62 20.80 -8.29
C ALA A 131 -21.78 20.42 -7.33
N ASN A 132 -21.52 19.75 -6.22
CA ASN A 132 -22.51 19.20 -5.29
C ASN A 132 -22.30 19.68 -3.85
N VAL A 133 -22.02 20.96 -3.64
CA VAL A 133 -21.67 21.56 -2.34
C VAL A 133 -22.71 21.40 -1.24
N ARG A 134 -23.96 21.05 -1.58
CA ARG A 134 -25.07 20.83 -0.63
C ARG A 134 -25.43 19.35 -0.46
N ASP A 135 -24.81 18.48 -1.24
CA ASP A 135 -25.06 17.04 -1.24
C ASP A 135 -23.74 16.33 -1.56
N VAL A 136 -22.89 16.20 -0.57
CA VAL A 136 -21.56 15.57 -0.71
C VAL A 136 -21.66 14.06 -0.97
N ASP A 137 -22.74 13.41 -0.53
CA ASP A 137 -22.99 11.99 -0.74
C ASP A 137 -23.28 11.65 -2.21
N ALA A 138 -23.72 12.63 -3.01
CA ALA A 138 -23.78 12.48 -4.48
C ALA A 138 -22.42 12.17 -5.12
N CYS A 139 -21.33 12.38 -4.39
CA CYS A 139 -19.95 12.08 -4.82
C CYS A 139 -19.37 10.83 -4.15
N ALA A 140 -20.19 10.00 -3.52
CA ALA A 140 -19.75 8.70 -3.04
C ALA A 140 -19.66 7.68 -4.18
N ALA A 141 -18.68 6.78 -4.11
CA ALA A 141 -18.54 5.65 -5.03
C ALA A 141 -19.12 4.40 -4.39
N GLU A 142 -19.79 3.53 -5.18
CA GLU A 142 -20.18 2.20 -4.72
C GLU A 142 -18.92 1.40 -4.33
N ARG A 143 -18.91 0.83 -3.12
CA ARG A 143 -17.78 0.03 -2.61
C ARG A 143 -17.38 -1.09 -3.55
N SER A 144 -18.36 -1.78 -4.14
CA SER A 144 -18.16 -2.89 -5.08
C SER A 144 -17.46 -2.48 -6.39
N ARG A 145 -17.50 -1.17 -6.73
CA ARG A 145 -16.80 -0.61 -7.89
C ARG A 145 -15.45 0.00 -7.52
N ALA A 146 -15.36 0.56 -6.31
CA ALA A 146 -14.16 1.21 -5.82
C ALA A 146 -13.08 0.22 -5.37
N LEU A 147 -13.48 -0.98 -4.93
CA LEU A 147 -12.61 -2.05 -4.42
C LEU A 147 -12.79 -3.34 -5.22
N ASN A 148 -11.68 -4.02 -5.49
CA ASN A 148 -11.66 -5.34 -6.09
C ASN A 148 -11.56 -6.41 -4.98
N ALA A 149 -12.73 -6.88 -4.50
CA ALA A 149 -12.80 -7.83 -3.39
C ALA A 149 -12.11 -9.17 -3.72
N GLU A 150 -12.30 -9.69 -4.93
CA GLU A 150 -11.68 -10.96 -5.37
C GLU A 150 -10.15 -10.87 -5.33
N ARG A 151 -9.58 -9.81 -5.90
CA ARG A 151 -8.13 -9.62 -5.92
C ARG A 151 -7.57 -9.44 -4.49
N LYS A 152 -8.26 -8.70 -3.65
CA LYS A 152 -7.90 -8.50 -2.24
C LYS A 152 -7.83 -9.83 -1.47
N ASP A 153 -8.81 -10.72 -1.66
CA ASP A 153 -8.84 -12.02 -1.01
C ASP A 153 -7.68 -12.91 -1.49
N LEU A 154 -7.39 -12.93 -2.80
CA LEU A 154 -6.24 -13.63 -3.38
C LEU A 154 -4.90 -13.04 -2.91
N GLU A 155 -4.79 -11.70 -2.80
CA GLU A 155 -3.59 -11.06 -2.26
C GLU A 155 -3.33 -11.52 -0.82
N ARG A 156 -4.37 -11.53 0.02
CA ARG A 156 -4.28 -12.02 1.40
C ARG A 156 -3.80 -13.47 1.45
N GLU A 157 -4.34 -14.36 0.60
CA GLU A 157 -3.91 -15.77 0.52
C GLU A 157 -2.41 -15.86 0.18
N VAL A 158 -1.99 -15.20 -0.90
CA VAL A 158 -0.58 -15.21 -1.35
C VAL A 158 0.37 -14.66 -0.30
N VAL A 159 0.01 -13.55 0.34
CA VAL A 159 0.82 -12.93 1.39
C VAL A 159 0.93 -13.83 2.62
N THR A 160 -0.18 -14.48 3.02
CA THR A 160 -0.20 -15.41 4.15
C THR A 160 0.61 -16.68 3.87
N GLU A 161 0.52 -17.24 2.66
CA GLU A 161 1.32 -18.38 2.21
C GLU A 161 2.83 -18.08 2.28
N ALA A 162 3.22 -16.85 1.92
CA ALA A 162 4.59 -16.36 2.02
C ALA A 162 5.03 -16.00 3.46
N ARG A 163 4.18 -16.23 4.46
CA ARG A 163 4.40 -15.88 5.89
C ARG A 163 4.63 -14.38 6.13
N ALA A 164 4.16 -13.53 5.24
CA ALA A 164 4.13 -12.10 5.44
C ALA A 164 2.83 -11.68 6.15
N SER A 165 2.85 -10.52 6.78
CA SER A 165 1.67 -9.90 7.38
C SER A 165 0.86 -9.15 6.32
N TRP A 166 -0.46 -9.13 6.47
CA TRP A 166 -1.36 -8.44 5.56
C TRP A 166 -2.39 -7.61 6.33
N VAL A 167 -2.70 -6.41 5.86
CA VAL A 167 -3.71 -5.54 6.47
C VAL A 167 -4.61 -4.90 5.41
N ASP A 168 -5.91 -4.86 5.70
CA ASP A 168 -6.94 -4.11 4.95
C ASP A 168 -7.45 -2.94 5.80
N LEU A 169 -7.06 -1.73 5.42
CA LEU A 169 -7.52 -0.49 6.07
C LEU A 169 -8.77 0.11 5.39
N ASN A 170 -9.34 -0.55 4.38
CA ASN A 170 -10.45 -0.02 3.60
C ASN A 170 -11.76 0.09 4.40
N GLY A 171 -11.87 -0.62 5.54
CA GLY A 171 -12.98 -0.44 6.47
C GLY A 171 -13.05 0.93 7.13
N PHE A 172 -11.95 1.69 7.13
CA PHE A 172 -11.89 3.09 7.59
C PHE A 172 -12.19 4.11 6.49
N LEU A 173 -12.21 3.68 5.21
CA LEU A 173 -12.42 4.53 4.04
C LEU A 173 -13.82 4.36 3.45
N CYS A 174 -14.42 3.19 3.66
CA CYS A 174 -15.73 2.83 3.10
C CYS A 174 -16.58 2.15 4.17
N ASP A 175 -17.87 2.44 4.19
CA ASP A 175 -18.86 1.61 4.89
C ASP A 175 -19.18 0.34 4.07
N GLU A 176 -20.28 -0.36 4.39
CA GLU A 176 -20.67 -1.60 3.71
C GLU A 176 -21.01 -1.38 2.23
N GLU A 177 -21.49 -0.19 1.84
CA GLU A 177 -22.04 0.11 0.53
C GLU A 177 -21.22 1.16 -0.24
N LEU A 178 -20.69 2.18 0.45
CA LEU A 178 -20.16 3.38 -0.15
C LEU A 178 -18.75 3.73 0.34
N CYS A 179 -17.95 4.28 -0.57
CA CYS A 179 -16.69 4.97 -0.28
C CYS A 179 -16.92 6.47 -0.47
N ARG A 180 -16.95 7.23 0.62
CA ARG A 180 -17.24 8.66 0.59
C ARG A 180 -15.98 9.50 0.42
N PRO A 181 -16.06 10.60 -0.34
CA PRO A 181 -14.90 11.49 -0.52
C PRO A 181 -14.61 12.36 0.72
N ILE A 182 -15.55 12.48 1.66
CA ILE A 182 -15.41 13.20 2.92
C ILE A 182 -15.84 12.28 4.07
N LEU A 183 -15.00 12.18 5.10
CA LEU A 183 -15.27 11.48 6.36
C LEU A 183 -14.86 12.40 7.53
N ASP A 184 -15.74 12.57 8.51
CA ASP A 184 -15.50 13.41 9.68
C ASP A 184 -14.94 14.80 9.34
N ASP A 185 -15.56 15.47 8.35
CA ASP A 185 -15.16 16.77 7.80
C ASP A 185 -13.76 16.80 7.14
N VAL A 186 -13.15 15.64 6.90
CA VAL A 186 -11.84 15.53 6.24
C VAL A 186 -12.02 15.01 4.81
N LEU A 187 -11.44 15.72 3.84
CA LEU A 187 -11.35 15.22 2.46
C LEU A 187 -10.44 14.00 2.40
N VAL A 188 -11.00 12.85 2.03
CA VAL A 188 -10.29 11.56 2.00
C VAL A 188 -9.37 11.46 0.79
N TYR A 189 -9.86 11.82 -0.40
CA TYR A 189 -9.14 11.64 -1.67
C TYR A 189 -8.78 12.98 -2.30
N ARG A 190 -7.53 13.14 -2.75
CA ARG A 190 -7.07 14.31 -3.50
C ARG A 190 -7.34 14.22 -5.01
N ASP A 191 -7.47 12.99 -5.53
CA ASP A 191 -7.81 12.65 -6.90
C ASP A 191 -8.58 11.32 -6.92
N SER A 192 -8.77 10.69 -8.06
CA SER A 192 -9.60 9.49 -8.21
C SER A 192 -9.17 8.29 -7.33
N ASN A 193 -7.95 8.25 -6.82
CA ASN A 193 -7.40 7.06 -6.16
C ASN A 193 -6.31 7.34 -5.09
N HIS A 194 -5.79 8.56 -4.97
CA HIS A 194 -4.84 8.88 -3.92
C HIS A 194 -5.53 9.52 -2.71
N LEU A 195 -5.12 9.09 -1.54
CA LEU A 195 -5.55 9.67 -0.28
C LEU A 195 -4.91 11.03 -0.03
N THR A 196 -5.58 11.90 0.71
CA THR A 196 -4.99 13.15 1.18
C THR A 196 -4.03 12.92 2.33
N ARG A 197 -3.02 13.77 2.46
CA ARG A 197 -2.10 13.76 3.59
C ARG A 197 -2.84 13.96 4.92
N THR A 198 -3.87 14.81 4.94
CA THR A 198 -4.65 15.10 6.14
C THR A 198 -5.39 13.85 6.61
N PHE A 199 -6.06 13.14 5.70
CA PHE A 199 -6.76 11.91 6.04
C PHE A 199 -5.80 10.81 6.48
N THR A 200 -4.70 10.56 5.74
CA THR A 200 -3.76 9.50 6.12
C THR A 200 -3.10 9.77 7.46
N ALA A 201 -2.93 11.03 7.88
CA ALA A 201 -2.45 11.34 9.23
C ALA A 201 -3.41 10.88 10.34
N THR A 202 -4.74 10.85 10.09
CA THR A 202 -5.72 10.33 11.06
C THR A 202 -5.63 8.81 11.22
N MET A 203 -5.03 8.13 10.25
CA MET A 203 -4.87 6.67 10.22
C MET A 203 -3.65 6.17 11.01
N ALA A 204 -2.97 7.04 11.77
CA ALA A 204 -1.78 6.67 12.55
C ALA A 204 -2.05 5.57 13.60
N GLY A 205 -3.23 5.54 14.21
CA GLY A 205 -3.64 4.47 15.14
C GLY A 205 -3.77 3.12 14.44
N PRO A 206 -4.72 2.96 13.51
CA PRO A 206 -4.92 1.69 12.78
C PRO A 206 -3.67 1.19 12.04
N MET A 207 -2.90 2.08 11.43
CA MET A 207 -1.65 1.72 10.78
C MET A 207 -0.59 1.26 11.80
N GLY A 208 -0.51 1.95 12.95
CA GLY A 208 0.40 1.60 14.03
C GLY A 208 0.12 0.22 14.61
N GLU A 209 -1.15 -0.11 14.86
CA GLU A 209 -1.59 -1.43 15.32
C GLU A 209 -1.15 -2.53 14.34
N ALA A 210 -1.37 -2.35 13.04
CA ALA A 210 -0.95 -3.29 12.02
C ALA A 210 0.58 -3.48 11.97
N ILE A 211 1.35 -2.40 12.13
CA ILE A 211 2.82 -2.47 12.18
C ILE A 211 3.29 -3.22 13.43
N GLU A 212 2.71 -2.95 14.59
CA GLU A 212 3.07 -3.60 15.85
C GLU A 212 2.75 -5.10 15.84
N GLU A 213 1.61 -5.49 15.26
CA GLU A 213 1.25 -6.90 15.05
C GLU A 213 2.25 -7.61 14.13
N ALA A 214 2.64 -6.98 13.01
CA ALA A 214 3.63 -7.54 12.09
C ALA A 214 5.01 -7.71 12.76
N LEU A 215 5.46 -6.72 13.52
CA LEU A 215 6.72 -6.78 14.27
C LEU A 215 6.69 -7.85 15.37
N ALA A 216 5.55 -8.06 16.04
CA ALA A 216 5.39 -9.11 17.06
C ALA A 216 5.39 -10.51 16.44
N GLY A 217 4.74 -10.69 15.28
CA GLY A 217 4.74 -11.93 14.51
C GLY A 217 6.15 -12.37 14.12
N ALA A 218 6.93 -11.44 13.57
CA ALA A 218 8.32 -11.69 13.18
C ALA A 218 9.22 -12.14 14.34
N LYS A 219 9.08 -11.51 15.53
CA LYS A 219 9.84 -11.91 16.73
C LYS A 219 9.46 -13.31 17.23
N GLY A 220 8.18 -13.70 17.10
CA GLY A 220 7.68 -15.01 17.49
C GLY A 220 8.21 -16.15 16.61
N GLU A 221 8.54 -15.90 15.35
CA GLU A 221 9.14 -16.89 14.45
C GLU A 221 10.63 -17.09 14.74
N VAL A 222 11.38 -16.03 14.96
CA VAL A 222 12.81 -16.11 15.35
C VAL A 222 13.02 -16.85 16.66
N ALA A 223 12.08 -16.79 17.61
CA ALA A 223 12.18 -17.50 18.90
C ALA A 223 11.86 -19.01 18.81
N ARG A 224 11.34 -19.50 17.69
CA ARG A 224 10.93 -20.91 17.48
C ARG A 224 11.84 -21.69 16.52
N GLY A 225 12.77 -21.06 15.85
CA GLY A 225 13.77 -21.66 14.94
C GLY A 225 15.11 -21.81 15.63
#